data_7aa57275b15c6fd78b1ae9025048584a
#
_entry.id   7aa57275b15c6fd78b1ae9025048584a
#
_cell.length_a   1.000
_cell.length_b   1.000
_cell.length_c   1.000
_cell.angle_alpha   90.00
_cell.angle_beta   90.00
_cell.angle_gamma   90.00
#
_symmetry.space_group_name_H-M   'P 1'
#
loop_
_entity.id
_entity.type
_entity.pdbx_description
1 polymer ?
#
loop_
_entity_poly.entity_id
_entity_poly.type
_entity_poly.pdbx_seq_one_letter_code
_entity_poly.pdbx_strand_id
1 'polypeptide(L)'
;MSEELGETMTEEVHHRKGGGRAARQSSRKTSNAQREAYLTRLIKPYELVSEEGLQILEDNADTILEEIGVEIRDYPSAIERFKNAGAIVDGTRVRFPRGMCRSIIQASAPRVYTQHARNPENNVQIGGDATVFAPNYGSPFVHDLDNGRRYATIADFQNFVKLAYMSPYIHHSGGTVCEPVDIPVS
;
A
#
# COMPACT_ATOMS: atom_id res chain seq x y z
N MET A 1 -71.14 -39.77 25.20
CA MET A 1 -69.96 -39.98 26.04
C MET A 1 -68.78 -39.80 25.13
N SER A 2 -68.29 -38.62 25.05
CA SER A 2 -67.20 -38.22 24.16
C SER A 2 -66.27 -37.32 25.01
N GLU A 3 -65.09 -37.79 25.31
CA GLU A 3 -64.04 -37.05 26.00
C GLU A 3 -63.24 -36.30 24.96
N GLU A 4 -63.24 -34.98 25.11
CA GLU A 4 -62.35 -34.05 24.44
C GLU A 4 -61.00 -34.04 25.15
N LEU A 5 -59.94 -34.44 24.44
CA LEU A 5 -58.56 -34.23 24.86
C LEU A 5 -58.09 -32.90 24.31
N GLY A 6 -57.94 -31.93 25.22
CA GLY A 6 -57.34 -30.63 24.91
C GLY A 6 -55.81 -30.75 24.89
N GLU A 7 -55.22 -30.55 23.73
CA GLU A 7 -53.77 -30.36 23.59
C GLU A 7 -53.39 -28.92 23.92
N THR A 8 -52.67 -28.75 25.02
CA THR A 8 -52.04 -27.49 25.38
C THR A 8 -50.74 -27.32 24.61
N MET A 9 -50.77 -26.46 23.57
CA MET A 9 -49.58 -25.97 22.91
C MET A 9 -48.81 -25.05 23.85
N THR A 10 -47.66 -25.51 24.32
CA THR A 10 -46.69 -24.66 25.01
C THR A 10 -45.88 -23.87 23.97
N GLU A 11 -46.13 -22.58 23.91
CA GLU A 11 -45.34 -21.62 23.16
C GLU A 11 -43.94 -21.53 23.76
N GLU A 12 -42.92 -22.10 23.11
CA GLU A 12 -41.52 -21.86 23.42
C GLU A 12 -41.12 -20.43 23.06
N VAL A 13 -41.07 -19.58 24.06
CA VAL A 13 -40.53 -18.22 23.92
C VAL A 13 -39.02 -18.31 23.70
N HIS A 14 -38.61 -18.19 22.46
CA HIS A 14 -37.20 -18.03 22.09
C HIS A 14 -36.67 -16.71 22.67
N HIS A 15 -36.07 -16.77 23.83
CA HIS A 15 -35.29 -15.67 24.40
C HIS A 15 -34.04 -15.40 23.51
N ARG A 16 -34.14 -14.39 22.62
CA ARG A 16 -33.00 -13.82 21.92
C ARG A 16 -32.04 -13.28 22.99
N LYS A 17 -30.90 -13.96 23.19
CA LYS A 17 -29.77 -13.45 23.98
C LYS A 17 -29.24 -12.19 23.28
N GLY A 18 -29.84 -11.05 23.60
CA GLY A 18 -29.34 -9.74 23.20
C GLY A 18 -28.03 -9.48 23.93
N GLY A 19 -26.90 -9.68 23.30
CA GLY A 19 -25.63 -9.24 23.86
C GLY A 19 -25.65 -7.73 24.01
N GLY A 20 -25.64 -7.23 25.25
CA GLY A 20 -25.61 -5.81 25.54
C GLY A 20 -24.40 -5.10 24.96
N ARG A 21 -24.41 -3.76 25.00
CA ARG A 21 -23.30 -2.92 24.46
C ARG A 21 -21.91 -3.38 24.96
N ALA A 22 -21.82 -3.84 26.22
CA ALA A 22 -20.58 -4.38 26.80
C ALA A 22 -20.14 -5.69 26.16
N ALA A 23 -21.06 -6.61 25.84
CA ALA A 23 -20.74 -7.86 25.15
C ALA A 23 -20.27 -7.62 23.70
N ARG A 24 -20.86 -6.63 22.99
CA ARG A 24 -20.39 -6.21 21.67
C ARG A 24 -19.03 -5.52 21.74
N GLN A 25 -18.77 -4.78 22.81
CA GLN A 25 -17.49 -4.11 23.01
C GLN A 25 -16.39 -5.10 23.41
N SER A 26 -16.69 -6.12 24.23
CA SER A 26 -15.75 -7.20 24.53
C SER A 26 -15.49 -8.08 23.31
N SER A 27 -16.52 -8.42 22.53
CA SER A 27 -16.39 -9.15 21.27
C SER A 27 -15.52 -8.41 20.24
N ARG A 28 -15.59 -7.07 20.19
CA ARG A 28 -14.69 -6.26 19.38
C ARG A 28 -13.25 -6.21 19.90
N LYS A 29 -13.05 -6.31 21.23
CA LYS A 29 -11.72 -6.40 21.85
C LYS A 29 -11.10 -7.79 21.72
N THR A 30 -11.90 -8.83 21.59
CA THR A 30 -11.47 -10.23 21.41
C THR A 30 -11.43 -10.68 19.94
N SER A 31 -11.76 -9.80 18.99
CA SER A 31 -11.42 -10.03 17.60
C SER A 31 -9.90 -9.87 17.45
N ASN A 32 -9.17 -10.88 17.91
CA ASN A 32 -7.80 -11.15 17.48
C ASN A 32 -7.85 -11.60 16.02
N ALA A 33 -8.21 -10.68 15.13
CA ALA A 33 -7.87 -10.88 13.74
C ALA A 33 -6.35 -10.92 13.69
N GLN A 34 -5.80 -12.11 13.58
CA GLN A 34 -4.38 -12.32 13.49
C GLN A 34 -3.91 -11.55 12.25
N ARG A 35 -2.95 -10.65 12.44
CA ARG A 35 -2.37 -9.90 11.36
C ARG A 35 -1.44 -10.82 10.60
N GLU A 36 -1.77 -11.08 9.35
CA GLU A 36 -0.87 -11.77 8.44
C GLU A 36 0.13 -10.77 7.85
N ALA A 37 1.39 -11.16 7.76
CA ALA A 37 2.44 -10.29 7.24
C ALA A 37 2.29 -10.03 5.73
N TYR A 38 1.59 -10.89 5.03
CA TYR A 38 1.23 -10.79 3.60
C TYR A 38 0.24 -11.89 3.25
N LEU A 39 -0.39 -11.77 2.09
CA LEU A 39 -1.18 -12.86 1.50
C LEU A 39 -0.36 -13.55 0.42
N THR A 40 -0.41 -14.88 0.36
CA THR A 40 0.22 -15.63 -0.74
C THR A 40 -0.66 -15.57 -1.98
N ARG A 41 -0.12 -15.05 -3.07
CA ARG A 41 -0.81 -14.99 -4.34
C ARG A 41 -0.79 -16.36 -5.01
N LEU A 42 -1.98 -16.87 -5.35
CA LEU A 42 -2.15 -18.14 -6.07
C LEU A 42 -2.40 -17.94 -7.57
N ILE A 43 -2.75 -16.72 -7.97
CA ILE A 43 -3.04 -16.35 -9.35
C ILE A 43 -1.82 -15.66 -9.94
N LYS A 44 -1.40 -16.07 -11.14
CA LYS A 44 -0.29 -15.40 -11.84
C LYS A 44 -0.65 -13.94 -12.12
N PRO A 45 0.33 -13.02 -12.11
CA PRO A 45 0.13 -11.66 -12.60
C PRO A 45 -0.44 -11.69 -14.02
N TYR A 46 -1.35 -10.77 -14.31
CA TYR A 46 -1.85 -10.60 -15.66
C TYR A 46 -0.86 -9.76 -16.46
N GLU A 47 -0.32 -10.34 -17.53
CA GLU A 47 0.64 -9.69 -18.43
C GLU A 47 -0.14 -9.00 -19.54
N LEU A 48 -0.08 -7.66 -19.56
CA LEU A 48 -0.77 -6.83 -20.56
C LEU A 48 0.02 -6.67 -21.85
N VAL A 49 1.36 -6.81 -21.78
CA VAL A 49 2.29 -6.53 -22.86
C VAL A 49 3.08 -7.80 -23.17
N SER A 50 3.26 -8.10 -24.45
CA SER A 50 4.11 -9.21 -24.87
C SER A 50 5.59 -8.94 -24.57
N GLU A 51 6.43 -9.97 -24.57
CA GLU A 51 7.89 -9.84 -24.44
C GLU A 51 8.47 -8.87 -25.48
N GLU A 52 7.99 -8.92 -26.73
CA GLU A 52 8.41 -7.98 -27.78
C GLU A 52 8.01 -6.54 -27.43
N GLY A 53 6.79 -6.35 -26.91
CA GLY A 53 6.32 -5.04 -26.44
C GLY A 53 7.14 -4.51 -25.26
N LEU A 54 7.52 -5.37 -24.32
CA LEU A 54 8.43 -5.00 -23.23
C LEU A 54 9.80 -4.59 -23.76
N GLN A 55 10.35 -5.32 -24.73
CA GLN A 55 11.64 -4.99 -25.34
C GLN A 55 11.60 -3.61 -26.03
N ILE A 56 10.51 -3.29 -26.75
CA ILE A 56 10.34 -1.97 -27.38
C ILE A 56 10.30 -0.86 -26.33
N LEU A 57 9.58 -1.07 -25.22
CA LEU A 57 9.51 -0.09 -24.13
C LEU A 57 10.88 0.14 -23.49
N GLU A 58 11.62 -0.93 -23.27
CA GLU A 58 12.96 -0.88 -22.67
C GLU A 58 13.97 -0.18 -23.58
N ASP A 59 13.96 -0.50 -24.88
CA ASP A 59 14.84 0.14 -25.87
C ASP A 59 14.58 1.64 -26.01
N ASN A 60 13.30 2.04 -25.94
CA ASN A 60 12.94 3.46 -25.96
C ASN A 60 13.36 4.16 -24.66
N ALA A 61 13.20 3.51 -23.50
CA ALA A 61 13.67 4.06 -22.22
C ALA A 61 15.19 4.27 -22.21
N ASP A 62 15.95 3.28 -22.70
CA ASP A 62 17.40 3.38 -22.83
C ASP A 62 17.78 4.52 -23.80
N THR A 63 17.10 4.67 -24.93
CA THR A 63 17.32 5.77 -25.87
C THR A 63 17.11 7.14 -25.21
N ILE A 64 16.04 7.31 -24.44
CA ILE A 64 15.78 8.56 -23.73
C ILE A 64 16.89 8.82 -22.70
N LEU A 65 17.30 7.81 -21.95
CA LEU A 65 18.35 7.95 -20.93
C LEU A 65 19.71 8.26 -21.53
N GLU A 66 20.04 7.69 -22.69
CA GLU A 66 21.31 7.87 -23.39
C GLU A 66 21.38 9.20 -24.15
N GLU A 67 20.34 9.55 -24.93
CA GLU A 67 20.36 10.72 -25.81
C GLU A 67 19.95 12.00 -25.09
N ILE A 68 18.90 11.95 -24.25
CA ILE A 68 18.36 13.09 -23.53
C ILE A 68 18.94 13.17 -22.12
N GLY A 69 18.90 12.08 -21.36
CA GLY A 69 19.34 12.00 -19.98
C GLY A 69 18.43 12.75 -19.00
N VAL A 70 18.92 12.94 -17.79
CA VAL A 70 18.21 13.56 -16.67
C VAL A 70 18.97 14.80 -16.21
N GLU A 71 18.27 15.88 -15.91
CA GLU A 71 18.86 17.07 -15.30
C GLU A 71 18.77 16.97 -13.78
N ILE A 72 19.92 17.04 -13.10
CA ILE A 72 20.03 16.98 -11.63
C ILE A 72 20.41 18.35 -11.13
N ARG A 73 19.48 19.03 -10.49
CA ARG A 73 19.67 20.38 -9.97
C ARG A 73 19.98 20.34 -8.47
N ASP A 74 20.84 21.24 -8.03
CA ASP A 74 21.13 21.52 -6.62
C ASP A 74 21.58 20.29 -5.80
N TYR A 75 22.12 19.25 -6.49
CA TYR A 75 22.58 18.03 -5.80
C TYR A 75 23.91 17.50 -6.38
N PRO A 76 25.05 18.20 -6.13
CA PRO A 76 26.34 17.84 -6.72
C PRO A 76 26.82 16.42 -6.36
N SER A 77 26.52 15.96 -5.14
CA SER A 77 26.93 14.62 -4.71
C SER A 77 26.26 13.49 -5.51
N ALA A 78 25.04 13.70 -6.01
CA ALA A 78 24.38 12.74 -6.89
C ALA A 78 25.08 12.70 -8.26
N ILE A 79 25.41 13.87 -8.82
CA ILE A 79 26.14 13.99 -10.10
C ILE A 79 27.47 13.27 -10.02
N GLU A 80 28.23 13.47 -8.94
CA GLU A 80 29.51 12.79 -8.73
C GLU A 80 29.34 11.26 -8.65
N ARG A 81 28.33 10.77 -7.94
CA ARG A 81 28.02 9.33 -7.88
C ARG A 81 27.71 8.74 -9.23
N PHE A 82 26.90 9.40 -10.04
CA PHE A 82 26.59 8.94 -11.39
C PHE A 82 27.82 8.94 -12.29
N LYS A 83 28.65 9.97 -12.21
CA LYS A 83 29.93 10.04 -12.94
C LYS A 83 30.86 8.88 -12.55
N ASN A 84 30.98 8.61 -11.25
CA ASN A 84 31.83 7.52 -10.75
C ASN A 84 31.26 6.14 -11.14
N ALA A 85 29.96 6.03 -11.35
CA ALA A 85 29.31 4.82 -11.86
C ALA A 85 29.44 4.64 -13.38
N GLY A 86 29.97 5.62 -14.11
CA GLY A 86 30.18 5.56 -15.55
C GLY A 86 29.17 6.31 -16.41
N ALA A 87 28.29 7.13 -15.80
CA ALA A 87 27.40 8.00 -16.55
C ALA A 87 28.17 9.18 -17.18
N ILE A 88 27.65 9.70 -18.30
CA ILE A 88 28.20 10.85 -19.01
C ILE A 88 27.57 12.11 -18.40
N VAL A 89 28.43 12.98 -17.86
CA VAL A 89 28.00 14.20 -17.14
C VAL A 89 28.41 15.43 -17.93
N ASP A 90 27.43 16.31 -18.17
CA ASP A 90 27.62 17.63 -18.79
C ASP A 90 26.88 18.68 -17.93
N GLY A 91 27.63 19.36 -17.07
CA GLY A 91 27.06 20.26 -16.07
C GLY A 91 26.10 19.52 -15.12
N THR A 92 24.82 19.90 -15.15
CA THR A 92 23.75 19.23 -14.40
C THR A 92 23.07 18.09 -15.16
N ARG A 93 23.38 17.92 -16.46
CA ARG A 93 22.83 16.88 -17.32
C ARG A 93 23.62 15.59 -17.18
N VAL A 94 22.92 14.52 -16.83
CA VAL A 94 23.49 13.16 -16.71
C VAL A 94 22.83 12.27 -17.76
N ARG A 95 23.66 11.66 -18.62
CA ARG A 95 23.23 10.66 -19.61
C ARG A 95 23.76 9.31 -19.21
N PHE A 96 22.94 8.31 -19.39
CA PHE A 96 23.25 6.94 -18.98
C PHE A 96 23.52 6.08 -20.20
N PRO A 97 24.71 5.47 -20.33
CA PRO A 97 24.96 4.52 -21.41
C PRO A 97 23.89 3.42 -21.44
N ARG A 98 23.54 2.97 -22.65
CA ARG A 98 22.51 1.95 -22.88
C ARG A 98 22.72 0.73 -21.97
N GLY A 99 21.65 0.27 -21.32
CA GLY A 99 21.65 -0.88 -20.41
C GLY A 99 22.27 -0.63 -19.03
N MET A 100 22.90 0.53 -18.78
CA MET A 100 23.53 0.82 -17.49
C MET A 100 22.55 0.79 -16.33
N CYS A 101 21.42 1.48 -16.44
CA CYS A 101 20.42 1.54 -15.37
C CYS A 101 19.87 0.15 -15.05
N ARG A 102 19.55 -0.63 -16.07
CA ARG A 102 19.06 -2.00 -15.92
C ARG A 102 20.08 -2.90 -15.22
N SER A 103 21.33 -2.89 -15.66
CA SER A 103 22.38 -3.74 -15.10
C SER A 103 22.61 -3.44 -13.60
N ILE A 104 22.60 -2.16 -13.21
CA ILE A 104 22.75 -1.75 -11.81
C ILE A 104 21.53 -2.20 -11.00
N ILE A 105 20.31 -1.99 -11.50
CA ILE A 105 19.08 -2.40 -10.81
C ILE A 105 19.05 -3.92 -10.62
N GLN A 106 19.34 -4.69 -11.67
CA GLN A 106 19.34 -6.16 -11.61
C GLN A 106 20.40 -6.71 -10.64
N ALA A 107 21.54 -6.04 -10.53
CA ALA A 107 22.60 -6.45 -9.61
C ALA A 107 22.32 -6.08 -8.15
N SER A 108 21.53 -5.05 -7.88
CA SER A 108 21.35 -4.49 -6.54
C SER A 108 19.96 -4.69 -5.96
N ALA A 109 18.92 -4.78 -6.78
CA ALA A 109 17.54 -4.88 -6.29
C ALA A 109 17.20 -6.33 -5.89
N PRO A 110 16.84 -6.59 -4.62
CA PRO A 110 16.42 -7.93 -4.20
C PRO A 110 15.04 -8.27 -4.76
N ARG A 111 14.82 -9.54 -5.13
CA ARG A 111 13.51 -10.03 -5.58
C ARG A 111 12.51 -10.14 -4.44
N VAL A 112 12.99 -10.37 -3.25
CA VAL A 112 12.19 -10.49 -2.01
C VAL A 112 12.97 -9.82 -0.89
N TYR A 113 12.28 -9.01 -0.09
CA TYR A 113 12.89 -8.41 1.10
C TYR A 113 11.86 -8.24 2.21
N THR A 114 12.34 -8.08 3.43
CA THR A 114 11.50 -7.75 4.59
C THR A 114 11.50 -6.25 4.81
N GLN A 115 10.34 -5.64 4.79
CA GLN A 115 10.17 -4.27 5.25
C GLN A 115 10.01 -4.29 6.78
N HIS A 116 11.02 -3.80 7.47
CA HIS A 116 11.06 -3.78 8.92
C HIS A 116 10.20 -2.64 9.48
N ALA A 117 9.28 -2.98 10.37
CA ALA A 117 8.48 -2.04 11.11
C ALA A 117 9.12 -1.71 12.47
N ARG A 118 8.70 -0.60 13.09
CA ARG A 118 9.12 -0.25 14.46
C ARG A 118 8.74 -1.34 15.47
N ASN A 119 7.54 -1.91 15.35
CA ASN A 119 7.18 -3.15 16.04
C ASN A 119 7.47 -4.33 15.10
N PRO A 120 8.43 -5.23 15.44
CA PRO A 120 8.80 -6.35 14.58
C PRO A 120 7.64 -7.30 14.21
N GLU A 121 6.59 -7.37 15.03
CA GLU A 121 5.38 -8.15 14.72
C GLU A 121 4.64 -7.62 13.49
N ASN A 122 4.90 -6.36 13.12
CA ASN A 122 4.32 -5.70 11.95
C ASN A 122 5.24 -5.74 10.72
N ASN A 123 6.33 -6.50 10.76
CA ASN A 123 7.17 -6.71 9.59
C ASN A 123 6.37 -7.33 8.47
N VAL A 124 6.63 -6.90 7.24
CA VAL A 124 5.97 -7.44 6.04
C VAL A 124 7.00 -7.92 5.03
N GLN A 125 6.65 -8.98 4.31
CA GLN A 125 7.45 -9.46 3.19
C GLN A 125 6.95 -8.81 1.90
N ILE A 126 7.88 -8.28 1.11
CA ILE A 126 7.61 -7.65 -0.20
C ILE A 126 8.32 -8.47 -1.28
N GLY A 127 7.63 -8.73 -2.37
CA GLY A 127 8.17 -9.43 -3.54
C GLY A 127 7.79 -10.91 -3.62
N GLY A 128 8.17 -11.56 -4.72
CA GLY A 128 7.76 -12.93 -5.02
C GLY A 128 6.23 -13.06 -5.13
N ASP A 129 5.67 -14.05 -4.45
CA ASP A 129 4.23 -14.28 -4.39
C ASP A 129 3.53 -13.56 -3.22
N ALA A 130 4.27 -12.75 -2.47
CA ALA A 130 3.69 -11.95 -1.40
C ALA A 130 2.84 -10.81 -1.96
N THR A 131 1.62 -10.70 -1.45
CA THR A 131 0.71 -9.58 -1.71
C THR A 131 0.49 -8.83 -0.42
N VAL A 132 0.84 -7.55 -0.41
CA VAL A 132 0.64 -6.65 0.72
C VAL A 132 -0.37 -5.58 0.35
N PHE A 133 -1.24 -5.23 1.29
CA PHE A 133 -2.21 -4.17 1.12
C PHE A 133 -1.71 -2.88 1.75
N ALA A 134 -1.79 -1.81 0.99
CA ALA A 134 -1.56 -0.45 1.43
C ALA A 134 -2.85 0.37 1.23
N PRO A 135 -3.06 1.44 1.99
CA PRO A 135 -4.14 2.36 1.70
C PRO A 135 -3.90 3.06 0.36
N ASN A 136 -4.94 3.61 -0.23
CA ASN A 136 -4.79 4.54 -1.35
C ASN A 136 -4.01 5.78 -0.91
N TYR A 137 -3.21 6.36 -1.79
CA TYR A 137 -2.40 7.54 -1.50
C TYR A 137 -2.24 8.45 -2.73
N GLY A 138 -1.74 9.67 -2.49
CA GLY A 138 -1.59 10.70 -3.53
C GLY A 138 -2.89 11.44 -3.84
N SER A 139 -3.93 11.32 -3.02
CA SER A 139 -5.19 12.03 -3.23
C SER A 139 -5.15 13.43 -2.63
N PRO A 140 -5.43 14.51 -3.40
CA PRO A 140 -5.54 15.86 -2.87
C PRO A 140 -6.85 16.10 -2.11
N PHE A 141 -7.85 15.23 -2.32
CA PHE A 141 -9.18 15.38 -1.74
C PHE A 141 -9.50 14.25 -0.78
N VAL A 142 -10.29 14.60 0.23
CA VAL A 142 -10.94 13.67 1.14
C VAL A 142 -12.45 13.84 1.04
N HIS A 143 -13.17 12.78 1.38
CA HIS A 143 -14.63 12.81 1.47
C HIS A 143 -15.06 12.15 2.77
N ASP A 144 -15.85 12.84 3.57
CA ASP A 144 -16.48 12.31 4.78
C ASP A 144 -17.99 12.55 4.77
N LEU A 145 -18.70 11.94 5.72
CA LEU A 145 -20.17 12.03 5.78
C LEU A 145 -20.68 13.40 6.25
N ASP A 146 -19.86 14.13 7.01
CA ASP A 146 -20.28 15.38 7.64
C ASP A 146 -20.02 16.59 6.73
N ASN A 147 -18.86 16.59 6.02
CA ASN A 147 -18.38 17.76 5.27
C ASN A 147 -18.31 17.50 3.76
N GLY A 148 -18.66 16.30 3.28
CA GLY A 148 -18.58 15.96 1.88
C GLY A 148 -17.13 15.96 1.33
N ARG A 149 -16.98 16.27 0.03
CA ARG A 149 -15.68 16.31 -0.64
C ARG A 149 -15.01 17.68 -0.45
N ARG A 150 -13.80 17.66 0.06
CA ARG A 150 -12.98 18.86 0.32
C ARG A 150 -11.49 18.55 0.16
N TYR A 151 -10.65 19.57 0.16
CA TYR A 151 -9.21 19.38 0.28
C TYR A 151 -8.85 18.78 1.63
N ALA A 152 -7.80 17.96 1.65
CA ALA A 152 -7.32 17.31 2.86
C ALA A 152 -6.62 18.30 3.80
N THR A 153 -6.69 18.01 5.09
CA THR A 153 -5.96 18.69 6.16
C THR A 153 -4.96 17.75 6.82
N ILE A 154 -4.05 18.28 7.63
CA ILE A 154 -3.12 17.44 8.41
C ILE A 154 -3.86 16.53 9.39
N ALA A 155 -5.01 16.94 9.90
CA ALA A 155 -5.84 16.11 10.75
C ALA A 155 -6.40 14.90 9.98
N ASP A 156 -6.79 15.08 8.72
CA ASP A 156 -7.22 13.99 7.85
C ASP A 156 -6.08 13.01 7.60
N PHE A 157 -4.89 13.51 7.27
CA PHE A 157 -3.69 12.70 7.09
C PHE A 157 -3.42 11.83 8.32
N GLN A 158 -3.40 12.44 9.51
CA GLN A 158 -3.19 11.72 10.76
C GLN A 158 -4.25 10.66 11.03
N ASN A 159 -5.52 10.95 10.70
CA ASN A 159 -6.62 10.00 10.87
C ASN A 159 -6.51 8.82 9.90
N PHE A 160 -6.14 9.04 8.64
CA PHE A 160 -5.92 7.95 7.69
C PHE A 160 -4.75 7.05 8.10
N VAL A 161 -3.65 7.63 8.60
CA VAL A 161 -2.53 6.85 9.13
C VAL A 161 -2.95 6.00 10.32
N LYS A 162 -3.76 6.56 11.24
CA LYS A 162 -4.32 5.80 12.39
C LYS A 162 -5.22 4.66 11.92
N LEU A 163 -6.09 4.91 10.93
CA LEU A 163 -6.99 3.88 10.38
C LEU A 163 -6.20 2.74 9.72
N ALA A 164 -5.17 3.09 8.93
CA ALA A 164 -4.29 2.10 8.33
C ALA A 164 -3.58 1.25 9.40
N TYR A 165 -3.03 1.89 10.44
CA TYR A 165 -2.35 1.22 11.53
C TYR A 165 -3.27 0.30 12.34
N MET A 166 -4.53 0.70 12.55
CA MET A 166 -5.52 -0.07 13.33
C MET A 166 -6.14 -1.23 12.56
N SER A 167 -6.01 -1.24 11.24
CA SER A 167 -6.55 -2.33 10.40
C SER A 167 -5.62 -3.53 10.41
N PRO A 168 -6.11 -4.74 10.76
CA PRO A 168 -5.30 -5.95 10.67
C PRO A 168 -5.05 -6.39 9.22
N TYR A 169 -5.77 -5.81 8.25
CA TYR A 169 -5.71 -6.17 6.83
C TYR A 169 -4.90 -5.18 5.98
N ILE A 170 -4.46 -4.08 6.55
CA ILE A 170 -3.55 -3.15 5.88
C ILE A 170 -2.15 -3.39 6.42
N HIS A 171 -1.24 -3.79 5.54
CA HIS A 171 0.07 -4.30 5.91
C HIS A 171 1.10 -3.19 6.14
N HIS A 172 0.96 -2.05 5.46
CA HIS A 172 1.79 -0.87 5.70
C HIS A 172 1.03 0.42 5.41
N SER A 173 1.57 1.55 5.85
CA SER A 173 0.91 2.85 5.75
C SER A 173 0.82 3.41 4.31
N GLY A 174 1.53 2.80 3.36
CA GLY A 174 1.68 3.39 2.03
C GLY A 174 2.58 4.62 2.02
N GLY A 175 2.38 5.48 1.03
CA GLY A 175 3.03 6.78 0.92
C GLY A 175 2.20 7.90 1.58
N THR A 176 2.09 9.05 0.91
CA THR A 176 1.24 10.17 1.34
C THR A 176 -0.23 9.82 1.12
N VAL A 177 -0.94 9.48 2.18
CA VAL A 177 -2.35 9.02 2.12
C VAL A 177 -3.33 10.10 1.65
N CYS A 178 -3.00 11.36 1.90
CA CYS A 178 -3.62 12.54 1.28
C CYS A 178 -2.67 13.71 1.36
N GLU A 179 -2.90 14.74 0.56
CA GLU A 179 -2.06 15.95 0.53
C GLU A 179 -2.71 17.05 1.39
N PRO A 180 -2.19 17.33 2.60
CA PRO A 180 -2.71 18.39 3.45
C PRO A 180 -2.37 19.77 2.87
N VAL A 181 -3.39 20.63 2.69
CA VAL A 181 -3.22 22.00 2.17
C VAL A 181 -3.07 23.05 3.26
N ASP A 182 -3.23 22.68 4.52
CA ASP A 182 -3.10 23.56 5.69
C ASP A 182 -1.69 23.59 6.29
N ILE A 183 -0.72 22.96 5.63
CA ILE A 183 0.70 22.99 6.00
C ILE A 183 1.45 23.85 4.98
N PRO A 184 2.26 24.82 5.40
CA PRO A 184 3.12 25.57 4.51
C PRO A 184 4.12 24.64 3.80
N VAL A 185 4.24 24.77 2.49
CA VAL A 185 5.31 24.12 1.71
C VAL A 185 6.58 24.94 1.96
N SER A 186 7.59 24.31 2.56
CA SER A 186 8.92 24.91 2.81
C SER A 186 9.78 24.83 1.57
#